data_1e1974f81a94af4b0aea245e5c22caf4
#
_entry.id   1e1974f81a94af4b0aea245e5c22caf4
#
_cell.length_a   1.000
_cell.length_b   1.000
_cell.length_c   1.000
_cell.angle_alpha   90.00
_cell.angle_beta   90.00
_cell.angle_gamma   90.00
#
_symmetry.space_group_name_H-M   'P 1'
#
loop_
_entity.id
_entity.type
_entity.pdbx_description
1 polymer ?
#
loop_
_entity_poly.entity_id
_entity_poly.type
_entity_poly.pdbx_seq_one_letter_code
_entity_poly.pdbx_strand_id
1 'polypeptide(L)'
;YKNFISDPVRLAAVRAALASLPAVDPDEASSELRHGLKGWLALFESNIIDSDAARQLMGELIKLESDLFAARRGLILQHINEAGQLEDATLSMLSTNLSTNPSEAARKSSFEALISLERWVLEHGLLDIVRQRNAFARAQGFDNYFDYKVEKNEQMSADQLFSILDDFEARTREANLRALRDLSQAHGAHATQPWNLRFLVSGDVTRQLDRYFSFAKGLQRWVQSFRHLGIEYRGATMQLDLLERKGKYQNGFCHGPIPSFFDAKGNWVAGQINFTADAKPDQVGSGARAINTLFHEGGHAAHFANVTQNSPCFSQEFAPTSMAYAETQSMFCDSLLDDADWLKRYARNAKGEAIPDELIRSRIESTQPFAAWGERGILVVPYFERALYRFSDAQLTAEQVLALARECEQRILGVAVGPRPLLAIPHLLNQESAASYHGYLLANMAVYQTRAYFEREYGYLTDNPAIGPALSEHYWARGNGISHNDTLLSLTGEPFNAKYLADSCNQTVEQAWEEARAKMAAAAERDYPQPTAPDLDATIRIVHGTELIADNRDSDHAMCQQFERWVGARYPAPVQ
;
A
#
# COMPACT_ATOMS: atom_id res chain seq x y z
N TYR A 1 -12.75 -0.14 21.68
CA TYR A 1 -11.75 0.81 21.20
C TYR A 1 -12.41 2.16 20.87
N LYS A 2 -13.38 2.22 19.92
CA LYS A 2 -14.03 3.49 19.50
C LYS A 2 -14.58 4.30 20.69
N ASN A 3 -15.26 3.67 21.64
CA ASN A 3 -15.77 4.36 22.84
C ASN A 3 -14.66 4.97 23.72
N PHE A 4 -13.48 4.40 23.71
CA PHE A 4 -12.34 4.93 24.45
C PHE A 4 -11.79 6.20 23.80
N ILE A 5 -11.55 6.19 22.50
CA ILE A 5 -10.94 7.32 21.77
C ILE A 5 -11.92 8.48 21.51
N SER A 6 -13.23 8.24 21.66
CA SER A 6 -14.27 9.28 21.52
C SER A 6 -14.86 9.74 22.87
N ASP A 7 -14.18 9.45 24.00
CA ASP A 7 -14.64 9.80 25.34
C ASP A 7 -14.29 11.27 25.69
N PRO A 8 -15.28 12.18 25.78
CA PRO A 8 -15.04 13.59 26.10
C PRO A 8 -14.47 13.82 27.49
N VAL A 9 -14.70 12.91 28.45
CA VAL A 9 -14.14 13.01 29.80
C VAL A 9 -12.63 12.84 29.75
N ARG A 10 -12.14 11.89 28.93
CA ARG A 10 -10.71 11.67 28.73
C ARG A 10 -10.04 12.84 28.02
N LEU A 11 -10.68 13.41 27.00
CA LEU A 11 -10.19 14.61 26.34
C LEU A 11 -10.05 15.79 27.32
N ALA A 12 -11.07 16.00 28.15
CA ALA A 12 -11.03 17.05 29.17
C ALA A 12 -9.89 16.83 30.19
N ALA A 13 -9.67 15.57 30.60
CA ALA A 13 -8.58 15.21 31.51
C ALA A 13 -7.19 15.48 30.87
N VAL A 14 -6.99 15.15 29.60
CA VAL A 14 -5.72 15.43 28.88
C VAL A 14 -5.50 16.94 28.74
N ARG A 15 -6.52 17.70 28.38
CA ARG A 15 -6.45 19.18 28.31
C ARG A 15 -6.09 19.79 29.67
N ALA A 16 -6.71 19.33 30.74
CA ALA A 16 -6.41 19.79 32.09
C ALA A 16 -4.96 19.44 32.50
N ALA A 17 -4.50 18.22 32.20
CA ALA A 17 -3.12 17.81 32.47
C ALA A 17 -2.12 18.69 31.71
N LEU A 18 -2.32 18.96 30.42
CA LEU A 18 -1.47 19.86 29.63
C LEU A 18 -1.46 21.29 30.17
N ALA A 19 -2.62 21.80 30.58
CA ALA A 19 -2.76 23.16 31.16
C ALA A 19 -2.07 23.28 32.53
N SER A 20 -1.88 22.18 33.26
CA SER A 20 -1.20 22.16 34.56
C SER A 20 0.34 22.12 34.44
N LEU A 21 0.88 21.84 33.27
CA LEU A 21 2.32 21.81 33.06
C LEU A 21 2.89 23.22 32.99
N PRO A 22 4.14 23.47 33.48
CA PRO A 22 4.83 24.75 33.35
C PRO A 22 4.86 25.23 31.90
N ALA A 23 4.86 26.56 31.66
CA ALA A 23 4.93 27.13 30.33
C ALA A 23 6.22 26.73 29.57
N VAL A 24 7.30 26.56 30.32
CA VAL A 24 8.60 26.05 29.83
C VAL A 24 8.90 24.78 30.61
N ASP A 25 9.27 23.70 29.91
CA ASP A 25 9.59 22.44 30.54
C ASP A 25 10.94 22.56 31.28
N PRO A 26 10.95 22.27 32.61
CA PRO A 26 12.16 22.45 33.42
C PRO A 26 13.21 21.38 33.18
N ASP A 27 12.83 20.23 32.62
CA ASP A 27 13.67 19.07 32.37
C ASP A 27 13.12 18.22 31.21
N GLU A 28 13.92 17.23 30.82
CA GLU A 28 13.59 16.32 29.72
C GLU A 28 12.32 15.49 30.03
N ALA A 29 12.15 15.02 31.27
CA ALA A 29 10.97 14.24 31.66
C ALA A 29 9.67 15.04 31.51
N SER A 30 9.70 16.33 31.83
CA SER A 30 8.55 17.23 31.64
C SER A 30 8.25 17.47 30.15
N SER A 31 9.29 17.60 29.33
CA SER A 31 9.17 17.72 27.89
C SER A 31 8.58 16.46 27.26
N GLU A 32 9.05 15.28 27.65
CA GLU A 32 8.52 13.99 27.20
C GLU A 32 7.07 13.78 27.63
N LEU A 33 6.74 14.13 28.89
CA LEU A 33 5.35 14.05 29.36
C LEU A 33 4.43 14.93 28.54
N ARG A 34 4.84 16.17 28.28
CA ARG A 34 4.08 17.09 27.40
C ARG A 34 3.91 16.53 26.01
N HIS A 35 4.98 15.95 25.45
CA HIS A 35 4.94 15.33 24.13
C HIS A 35 3.94 14.15 24.11
N GLY A 36 4.02 13.23 25.05
CA GLY A 36 3.07 12.12 25.17
C GLY A 36 1.62 12.56 25.34
N LEU A 37 1.37 13.58 26.17
CA LEU A 37 0.03 14.16 26.33
C LEU A 37 -0.49 14.83 25.05
N LYS A 38 0.39 15.45 24.24
CA LYS A 38 0.01 15.98 22.92
C LYS A 38 -0.41 14.86 21.95
N GLY A 39 0.26 13.70 21.99
CA GLY A 39 -0.17 12.53 21.20
C GLY A 39 -1.58 12.06 21.58
N TRP A 40 -1.87 11.95 22.87
CA TRP A 40 -3.21 11.63 23.36
C TRP A 40 -4.23 12.71 22.99
N LEU A 41 -3.85 13.99 23.11
CA LEU A 41 -4.72 15.11 22.69
C LEU A 41 -5.10 15.00 21.21
N ALA A 42 -4.12 14.82 20.34
CA ALA A 42 -4.33 14.68 18.91
C ALA A 42 -5.25 13.49 18.58
N LEU A 43 -5.04 12.32 19.24
CA LEU A 43 -5.89 11.16 19.09
C LEU A 43 -7.34 11.44 19.47
N PHE A 44 -7.59 12.04 20.65
CA PHE A 44 -8.94 12.35 21.09
C PHE A 44 -9.60 13.42 20.21
N GLU A 45 -8.91 14.51 19.87
CA GLU A 45 -9.43 15.60 19.03
C GLU A 45 -9.76 15.13 17.60
N SER A 46 -9.07 14.11 17.10
CA SER A 46 -9.37 13.52 15.80
C SER A 46 -10.60 12.59 15.82
N ASN A 47 -10.95 12.04 16.98
CA ASN A 47 -12.03 11.06 17.12
C ASN A 47 -13.26 11.58 17.86
N ILE A 48 -13.16 12.74 18.53
CA ILE A 48 -14.30 13.36 19.21
C ILE A 48 -14.96 14.35 18.26
N ILE A 49 -16.26 14.16 18.10
CA ILE A 49 -17.12 15.03 17.31
C ILE A 49 -17.89 15.93 18.29
N ASP A 50 -17.55 17.22 18.33
CA ASP A 50 -18.09 18.17 19.32
C ASP A 50 -19.59 18.44 19.11
N SER A 51 -20.07 18.42 17.87
CA SER A 51 -21.46 18.70 17.51
C SER A 51 -22.35 17.47 17.62
N ASP A 52 -23.47 17.57 18.34
CA ASP A 52 -24.50 16.50 18.39
C ASP A 52 -25.01 16.14 17.00
N ALA A 53 -25.22 17.14 16.15
CA ALA A 53 -25.64 16.94 14.77
C ALA A 53 -24.59 16.13 13.97
N ALA A 54 -23.32 16.46 14.10
CA ALA A 54 -22.26 15.73 13.42
C ALA A 54 -22.09 14.29 13.96
N ARG A 55 -22.30 14.07 15.29
CA ARG A 55 -22.30 12.71 15.87
C ARG A 55 -23.44 11.85 15.30
N GLN A 56 -24.62 12.44 15.16
CA GLN A 56 -25.75 11.74 14.55
C GLN A 56 -25.44 11.37 13.09
N LEU A 57 -24.94 12.34 12.29
CA LEU A 57 -24.56 12.11 10.89
C LEU A 57 -23.51 11.01 10.74
N MET A 58 -22.53 10.97 11.65
CA MET A 58 -21.51 9.91 11.67
C MET A 58 -22.14 8.55 12.00
N GLY A 59 -23.05 8.48 12.96
CA GLY A 59 -23.77 7.23 13.30
C GLY A 59 -24.56 6.68 12.10
N GLU A 60 -25.25 7.55 11.38
CA GLU A 60 -25.99 7.21 10.15
C GLU A 60 -25.05 6.76 9.04
N LEU A 61 -23.91 7.46 8.86
CA LEU A 61 -22.88 7.10 7.88
C LEU A 61 -22.30 5.70 8.15
N ILE A 62 -21.93 5.38 9.39
CA ILE A 62 -21.43 4.07 9.78
C ILE A 62 -22.44 2.98 9.44
N LYS A 63 -23.73 3.23 9.65
CA LYS A 63 -24.79 2.30 9.29
C LYS A 63 -24.87 2.07 7.79
N LEU A 64 -24.91 3.14 6.99
CA LEU A 64 -24.97 3.06 5.52
C LEU A 64 -23.77 2.26 4.96
N GLU A 65 -22.57 2.53 5.44
CA GLU A 65 -21.37 1.81 5.03
C GLU A 65 -21.42 0.33 5.46
N SER A 66 -21.88 0.04 6.67
CA SER A 66 -22.04 -1.34 7.15
C SER A 66 -23.07 -2.12 6.33
N ASP A 67 -24.17 -1.48 5.95
CA ASP A 67 -25.20 -2.08 5.12
C ASP A 67 -24.67 -2.39 3.70
N LEU A 68 -23.91 -1.46 3.09
CA LEU A 68 -23.25 -1.68 1.80
C LEU A 68 -22.23 -2.83 1.87
N PHE A 69 -21.42 -2.90 2.93
CA PHE A 69 -20.47 -3.99 3.13
C PHE A 69 -21.16 -5.34 3.33
N ALA A 70 -22.25 -5.37 4.09
CA ALA A 70 -23.03 -6.59 4.29
C ALA A 70 -23.61 -7.09 2.96
N ALA A 71 -24.21 -6.20 2.16
CA ALA A 71 -24.71 -6.52 0.83
C ALA A 71 -23.61 -7.04 -0.10
N ARG A 72 -22.42 -6.39 -0.08
CA ARG A 72 -21.30 -6.78 -0.94
C ARG A 72 -20.72 -8.16 -0.61
N ARG A 73 -20.75 -8.60 0.65
CA ARG A 73 -20.34 -9.96 1.03
C ARG A 73 -21.21 -11.05 0.40
N GLY A 74 -22.47 -10.74 0.11
CA GLY A 74 -23.40 -11.65 -0.57
C GLY A 74 -23.25 -11.65 -2.09
N LEU A 75 -22.50 -10.70 -2.67
CA LEU A 75 -22.34 -10.60 -4.11
C LEU A 75 -21.30 -11.61 -4.60
N ILE A 76 -21.72 -12.50 -5.47
CA ILE A 76 -20.87 -13.47 -6.15
C ILE A 76 -20.49 -12.90 -7.51
N LEU A 77 -19.19 -12.73 -7.74
CA LEU A 77 -18.61 -12.40 -9.04
C LEU A 77 -18.12 -13.69 -9.69
N GLN A 78 -18.24 -13.78 -11.01
CA GLN A 78 -17.82 -14.95 -11.77
C GLN A 78 -16.97 -14.54 -12.96
N HIS A 79 -16.04 -15.40 -13.36
CA HIS A 79 -15.24 -15.24 -14.55
C HIS A 79 -14.94 -16.58 -15.25
N ILE A 80 -14.41 -16.50 -16.44
CA ILE A 80 -13.84 -17.65 -17.13
C ILE A 80 -12.38 -17.77 -16.72
N ASN A 81 -12.00 -18.90 -16.13
CA ASN A 81 -10.63 -19.18 -15.69
C ASN A 81 -9.71 -19.62 -16.84
N GLU A 82 -8.45 -19.97 -16.53
CA GLU A 82 -7.49 -20.43 -17.53
C GLU A 82 -7.90 -21.73 -18.26
N ALA A 83 -8.66 -22.58 -17.59
CA ALA A 83 -9.19 -23.81 -18.17
C ALA A 83 -10.44 -23.58 -19.06
N GLY A 84 -10.89 -22.34 -19.22
CA GLY A 84 -12.09 -21.98 -19.96
C GLY A 84 -13.40 -22.27 -19.24
N GLN A 85 -13.37 -22.48 -17.92
CA GLN A 85 -14.53 -22.80 -17.10
C GLN A 85 -15.03 -21.57 -16.36
N LEU A 86 -16.34 -21.45 -16.20
CA LEU A 86 -16.95 -20.42 -15.37
C LEU A 86 -16.81 -20.81 -13.89
N GLU A 87 -16.24 -19.90 -13.09
CA GLU A 87 -16.08 -20.09 -11.64
C GLU A 87 -16.36 -18.80 -10.86
N ASP A 88 -16.64 -18.95 -9.56
CA ASP A 88 -16.73 -17.84 -8.64
C ASP A 88 -15.35 -17.23 -8.45
N ALA A 89 -15.28 -15.90 -8.44
CA ALA A 89 -14.00 -15.19 -8.42
C ALA A 89 -13.98 -14.08 -7.36
N THR A 90 -12.84 -13.98 -6.67
CA THR A 90 -12.51 -12.84 -5.83
C THR A 90 -11.98 -11.68 -6.68
N LEU A 91 -11.92 -10.46 -6.13
CA LEU A 91 -11.34 -9.30 -6.81
C LEU A 91 -9.87 -9.56 -7.20
N SER A 92 -9.14 -10.25 -6.35
CA SER A 92 -7.75 -10.66 -6.61
C SER A 92 -7.66 -11.61 -7.81
N MET A 93 -8.52 -12.64 -7.87
CA MET A 93 -8.58 -13.58 -8.98
C MET A 93 -8.93 -12.88 -10.30
N LEU A 94 -9.92 -11.98 -10.30
CA LEU A 94 -10.29 -11.19 -11.48
C LEU A 94 -9.13 -10.32 -11.97
N SER A 95 -8.45 -9.63 -11.06
CA SER A 95 -7.31 -8.76 -11.40
C SER A 95 -6.13 -9.57 -11.97
N THR A 96 -5.82 -10.72 -11.37
CA THR A 96 -4.75 -11.61 -11.85
C THR A 96 -5.09 -12.19 -13.22
N ASN A 97 -6.33 -12.66 -13.42
CA ASN A 97 -6.80 -13.20 -14.70
C ASN A 97 -6.70 -12.15 -15.83
N LEU A 98 -7.07 -10.88 -15.55
CA LEU A 98 -6.90 -9.76 -16.47
C LEU A 98 -5.46 -9.54 -16.90
N SER A 99 -4.51 -9.79 -16.01
CA SER A 99 -3.09 -9.52 -16.27
C SER A 99 -2.37 -10.69 -16.93
N THR A 100 -2.80 -11.94 -16.70
CA THR A 100 -2.01 -13.13 -17.02
C THR A 100 -2.68 -14.11 -17.97
N ASN A 101 -4.01 -14.10 -18.11
CA ASN A 101 -4.69 -15.09 -18.94
C ASN A 101 -4.47 -14.81 -20.44
N PRO A 102 -3.96 -15.76 -21.23
CA PRO A 102 -3.74 -15.58 -22.67
C PRO A 102 -5.03 -15.42 -23.47
N SER A 103 -6.17 -15.95 -22.99
CA SER A 103 -7.46 -15.83 -23.65
C SER A 103 -8.08 -14.45 -23.45
N GLU A 104 -8.26 -13.70 -24.54
CA GLU A 104 -8.96 -12.41 -24.49
C GLU A 104 -10.38 -12.55 -23.95
N ALA A 105 -11.11 -13.61 -24.33
CA ALA A 105 -12.47 -13.85 -23.83
C ALA A 105 -12.51 -14.05 -22.30
N ALA A 106 -11.53 -14.75 -21.75
CA ALA A 106 -11.40 -14.94 -20.30
C ALA A 106 -11.06 -13.62 -19.59
N ARG A 107 -10.14 -12.83 -20.14
CA ARG A 107 -9.82 -11.48 -19.60
C ARG A 107 -11.03 -10.57 -19.65
N LYS A 108 -11.78 -10.58 -20.77
CA LYS A 108 -12.99 -9.79 -20.93
C LYS A 108 -14.05 -10.16 -19.91
N SER A 109 -14.25 -11.46 -19.63
CA SER A 109 -15.22 -11.90 -18.60
C SER A 109 -14.84 -11.37 -17.21
N SER A 110 -13.55 -11.34 -16.86
CA SER A 110 -13.07 -10.77 -15.60
C SER A 110 -13.30 -9.26 -15.54
N PHE A 111 -13.08 -8.55 -16.64
CA PHE A 111 -13.35 -7.11 -16.71
C PHE A 111 -14.85 -6.83 -16.58
N GLU A 112 -15.70 -7.59 -17.26
CA GLU A 112 -17.17 -7.46 -17.18
C GLU A 112 -17.68 -7.67 -15.74
N ALA A 113 -17.09 -8.60 -15.00
CA ALA A 113 -17.37 -8.77 -13.57
C ALA A 113 -16.93 -7.56 -12.74
N LEU A 114 -15.74 -6.99 -13.00
CA LEU A 114 -15.25 -5.81 -12.29
C LEU A 114 -16.08 -4.56 -12.59
N ILE A 115 -16.38 -4.29 -13.86
CA ILE A 115 -17.12 -3.08 -14.25
C ILE A 115 -18.57 -3.10 -13.76
N SER A 116 -19.17 -4.29 -13.60
CA SER A 116 -20.51 -4.43 -13.05
C SER A 116 -20.63 -3.89 -11.63
N LEU A 117 -19.53 -3.90 -10.87
CA LEU A 117 -19.49 -3.35 -9.51
C LEU A 117 -19.77 -1.86 -9.46
N GLU A 118 -19.40 -1.09 -10.49
CA GLU A 118 -19.60 0.36 -10.48
C GLU A 118 -21.09 0.71 -10.38
N ARG A 119 -21.91 0.11 -11.22
CA ARG A 119 -23.37 0.31 -11.17
C ARG A 119 -23.96 -0.30 -9.91
N TRP A 120 -23.49 -1.47 -9.52
CA TRP A 120 -23.97 -2.16 -8.34
C TRP A 120 -23.80 -1.30 -7.06
N VAL A 121 -22.63 -0.74 -6.81
CA VAL A 121 -22.42 0.09 -5.60
C VAL A 121 -23.26 1.37 -5.61
N LEU A 122 -23.48 1.98 -6.79
CA LEU A 122 -24.33 3.17 -6.92
C LEU A 122 -25.81 2.87 -6.62
N GLU A 123 -26.28 1.68 -7.00
CA GLU A 123 -27.64 1.22 -6.75
C GLU A 123 -27.84 0.70 -5.31
N HIS A 124 -26.75 0.40 -4.58
CA HIS A 124 -26.79 -0.18 -3.22
C HIS A 124 -26.32 0.78 -2.11
N GLY A 125 -26.40 2.09 -2.35
CA GLY A 125 -26.28 3.09 -1.28
C GLY A 125 -25.05 4.00 -1.35
N LEU A 126 -24.13 3.84 -2.31
CA LEU A 126 -22.95 4.71 -2.39
C LEU A 126 -23.32 6.21 -2.55
N LEU A 127 -24.38 6.51 -3.30
CA LEU A 127 -24.84 7.90 -3.47
C LEU A 127 -25.28 8.52 -2.14
N ASP A 128 -25.95 7.76 -1.30
CA ASP A 128 -26.39 8.23 0.02
C ASP A 128 -25.19 8.36 0.97
N ILE A 129 -24.21 7.46 0.88
CA ILE A 129 -22.94 7.56 1.60
C ILE A 129 -22.22 8.87 1.24
N VAL A 130 -22.12 9.22 -0.05
CA VAL A 130 -21.48 10.47 -0.50
C VAL A 130 -22.23 11.70 0.03
N ARG A 131 -23.57 11.71 -0.02
CA ARG A 131 -24.39 12.80 0.57
C ARG A 131 -24.15 12.94 2.06
N GLN A 132 -24.14 11.81 2.77
CA GLN A 132 -23.96 11.80 4.22
C GLN A 132 -22.55 12.24 4.63
N ARG A 133 -21.52 11.82 3.90
CA ARG A 133 -20.13 12.29 4.10
C ARG A 133 -20.04 13.81 3.91
N ASN A 134 -20.63 14.36 2.86
CA ASN A 134 -20.66 15.81 2.65
C ASN A 134 -21.46 16.55 3.73
N ALA A 135 -22.59 16.01 4.17
CA ALA A 135 -23.36 16.60 5.28
C ALA A 135 -22.54 16.61 6.57
N PHE A 136 -21.84 15.52 6.87
CA PHE A 136 -20.94 15.43 8.01
C PHE A 136 -19.79 16.46 7.93
N ALA A 137 -19.13 16.57 6.77
CA ALA A 137 -18.04 17.54 6.58
C ALA A 137 -18.52 18.99 6.75
N ARG A 138 -19.69 19.33 6.21
CA ARG A 138 -20.31 20.66 6.42
C ARG A 138 -20.63 20.93 7.89
N ALA A 139 -21.09 19.93 8.63
CA ALA A 139 -21.29 20.04 10.08
C ALA A 139 -19.99 20.25 10.87
N GLN A 140 -18.84 19.92 10.27
CA GLN A 140 -17.49 20.17 10.80
C GLN A 140 -16.85 21.48 10.27
N GLY A 141 -17.59 22.29 9.48
CA GLY A 141 -17.12 23.57 8.98
C GLY A 141 -16.36 23.52 7.64
N PHE A 142 -16.44 22.42 6.92
CA PHE A 142 -15.82 22.24 5.60
C PHE A 142 -16.87 22.27 4.49
N ASP A 143 -16.48 22.66 3.29
CA ASP A 143 -17.39 22.70 2.15
C ASP A 143 -17.82 21.29 1.69
N ASN A 144 -16.91 20.33 1.74
CA ASN A 144 -17.12 18.95 1.31
C ASN A 144 -16.21 17.96 2.06
N TYR A 145 -16.48 16.67 1.89
CA TYR A 145 -15.77 15.61 2.59
C TYR A 145 -14.32 15.43 2.13
N PHE A 146 -14.00 15.70 0.86
CA PHE A 146 -12.63 15.61 0.35
C PHE A 146 -11.73 16.62 1.04
N ASP A 147 -12.14 17.88 1.09
CA ASP A 147 -11.37 18.95 1.73
C ASP A 147 -11.21 18.69 3.24
N TYR A 148 -12.29 18.22 3.92
CA TYR A 148 -12.23 17.76 5.31
C TYR A 148 -11.17 16.70 5.54
N LYS A 149 -11.18 15.61 4.73
CA LYS A 149 -10.25 14.49 4.91
C LYS A 149 -8.81 14.87 4.63
N VAL A 150 -8.54 15.60 3.57
CA VAL A 150 -7.19 16.05 3.22
C VAL A 150 -6.60 16.91 4.34
N GLU A 151 -7.36 17.90 4.83
CA GLU A 151 -6.85 18.78 5.89
C GLU A 151 -6.62 18.03 7.20
N LYS A 152 -7.51 17.10 7.57
CA LYS A 152 -7.38 16.32 8.80
C LYS A 152 -6.24 15.30 8.76
N ASN A 153 -6.03 14.64 7.62
CA ASN A 153 -5.05 13.55 7.52
C ASN A 153 -3.66 14.06 7.09
N GLU A 154 -3.61 14.97 6.10
CA GLU A 154 -2.34 15.42 5.52
C GLU A 154 -1.87 16.78 6.08
N GLN A 155 -2.70 17.45 6.89
CA GLN A 155 -2.40 18.78 7.46
C GLN A 155 -2.09 19.84 6.38
N MET A 156 -2.69 19.70 5.21
CA MET A 156 -2.61 20.64 4.09
C MET A 156 -3.98 20.84 3.44
N SER A 157 -4.16 21.95 2.73
CA SER A 157 -5.39 22.15 1.96
C SER A 157 -5.46 21.25 0.72
N ALA A 158 -6.67 20.97 0.24
CA ALA A 158 -6.85 20.23 -1.01
C ALA A 158 -6.18 20.94 -2.22
N ASP A 159 -6.10 22.26 -2.22
CA ASP A 159 -5.41 23.02 -3.29
C ASP A 159 -3.89 22.84 -3.21
N GLN A 160 -3.30 22.80 -2.02
CA GLN A 160 -1.88 22.48 -1.84
C GLN A 160 -1.58 21.06 -2.32
N LEU A 161 -2.41 20.07 -1.95
CA LEU A 161 -2.29 18.71 -2.45
C LEU A 161 -2.35 18.67 -3.98
N PHE A 162 -3.34 19.33 -4.58
CA PHE A 162 -3.49 19.31 -6.04
C PHE A 162 -2.39 20.07 -6.77
N SER A 163 -1.73 21.05 -6.14
CA SER A 163 -0.52 21.64 -6.70
C SER A 163 0.59 20.60 -6.94
N ILE A 164 0.73 19.63 -6.03
CA ILE A 164 1.68 18.52 -6.17
C ILE A 164 1.21 17.53 -7.24
N LEU A 165 -0.06 17.14 -7.19
CA LEU A 165 -0.64 16.16 -8.11
C LEU A 165 -0.68 16.68 -9.56
N ASP A 166 -1.00 17.97 -9.76
CA ASP A 166 -1.03 18.63 -11.07
C ASP A 166 0.39 18.75 -11.67
N ASP A 167 1.42 19.03 -10.85
CA ASP A 167 2.81 19.02 -11.31
C ASP A 167 3.23 17.63 -11.79
N PHE A 168 2.93 16.59 -11.02
CA PHE A 168 3.22 15.21 -11.40
C PHE A 168 2.44 14.78 -12.66
N GLU A 169 1.16 15.15 -12.76
CA GLU A 169 0.33 14.92 -13.94
C GLU A 169 0.96 15.53 -15.18
N ALA A 170 1.36 16.80 -15.08
CA ALA A 170 1.98 17.52 -16.21
C ALA A 170 3.30 16.88 -16.65
N ARG A 171 4.16 16.48 -15.71
CA ARG A 171 5.47 15.85 -15.98
C ARG A 171 5.34 14.48 -16.66
N THR A 172 4.30 13.72 -16.36
CA THR A 172 4.14 12.32 -16.82
C THR A 172 3.16 12.16 -17.97
N ARG A 173 2.42 13.21 -18.35
CA ARG A 173 1.37 13.16 -19.37
C ARG A 173 1.87 12.67 -20.74
N GLU A 174 2.96 13.25 -21.23
CA GLU A 174 3.46 12.93 -22.58
C GLU A 174 4.03 11.50 -22.64
N ALA A 175 4.73 11.04 -21.61
CA ALA A 175 5.20 9.66 -21.52
C ALA A 175 4.03 8.67 -21.55
N ASN A 176 2.98 8.94 -20.78
CA ASN A 176 1.77 8.14 -20.75
C ASN A 176 1.10 8.03 -22.13
N LEU A 177 0.84 9.17 -22.77
CA LEU A 177 0.16 9.21 -24.08
C LEU A 177 1.01 8.56 -25.18
N ARG A 178 2.33 8.71 -25.13
CA ARG A 178 3.26 8.05 -26.06
C ARG A 178 3.18 6.54 -25.92
N ALA A 179 3.25 6.00 -24.69
CA ALA A 179 3.16 4.56 -24.46
C ALA A 179 1.86 3.94 -24.99
N LEU A 180 0.73 4.61 -24.82
CA LEU A 180 -0.56 4.16 -25.35
C LEU A 180 -0.61 4.20 -26.88
N ARG A 181 -0.04 5.26 -27.51
CA ARG A 181 0.07 5.35 -28.97
C ARG A 181 0.93 4.21 -29.53
N ASP A 182 2.10 3.99 -28.93
CA ASP A 182 3.05 2.96 -29.39
C ASP A 182 2.44 1.57 -29.23
N LEU A 183 1.74 1.29 -28.14
CA LEU A 183 1.01 0.04 -27.94
C LEU A 183 -0.07 -0.17 -29.01
N SER A 184 -0.85 0.87 -29.31
CA SER A 184 -1.89 0.82 -30.35
C SER A 184 -1.31 0.65 -31.75
N GLN A 185 -0.13 1.23 -32.03
CA GLN A 185 0.57 1.02 -33.30
C GLN A 185 1.10 -0.42 -33.44
N ALA A 186 1.62 -1.00 -32.34
CA ALA A 186 2.17 -2.35 -32.35
C ALA A 186 1.09 -3.44 -32.43
N HIS A 187 -0.03 -3.26 -31.74
CA HIS A 187 -1.04 -4.31 -31.53
C HIS A 187 -2.43 -3.96 -32.09
N GLY A 188 -2.63 -2.75 -32.64
CA GLY A 188 -3.93 -2.29 -33.13
C GLY A 188 -4.77 -1.62 -32.03
N ALA A 189 -5.88 -0.99 -32.44
CA ALA A 189 -6.74 -0.20 -31.55
C ALA A 189 -7.36 -1.03 -30.39
N HIS A 190 -7.46 -2.35 -30.51
CA HIS A 190 -7.97 -3.22 -29.45
C HIS A 190 -7.00 -3.35 -28.26
N ALA A 191 -5.75 -2.94 -28.43
CA ALA A 191 -4.73 -3.03 -27.38
C ALA A 191 -5.08 -2.18 -26.15
N THR A 192 -5.73 -1.04 -26.32
CA THR A 192 -6.15 -0.14 -25.25
C THR A 192 -7.51 -0.49 -24.63
N GLN A 193 -8.13 -1.59 -25.06
CA GLN A 193 -9.30 -2.10 -24.38
C GLN A 193 -8.95 -2.51 -22.93
N PRO A 194 -9.81 -2.22 -21.94
CA PRO A 194 -9.48 -2.43 -20.53
C PRO A 194 -9.12 -3.88 -20.18
N TRP A 195 -9.64 -4.87 -20.91
CA TRP A 195 -9.28 -6.28 -20.71
C TRP A 195 -8.01 -6.71 -21.45
N ASN A 196 -7.43 -5.88 -22.31
CA ASN A 196 -6.21 -6.18 -23.04
C ASN A 196 -4.99 -5.44 -22.50
N LEU A 197 -5.18 -4.22 -22.02
CA LEU A 197 -4.08 -3.29 -21.70
C LEU A 197 -3.06 -3.90 -20.73
N ARG A 198 -3.51 -4.41 -19.58
CA ARG A 198 -2.59 -5.02 -18.58
C ARG A 198 -1.87 -6.25 -19.10
N PHE A 199 -2.57 -7.10 -19.83
CA PHE A 199 -1.99 -8.31 -20.40
C PHE A 199 -0.91 -7.98 -21.44
N LEU A 200 -1.17 -7.03 -22.33
CA LEU A 200 -0.21 -6.62 -23.37
C LEU A 200 1.00 -5.87 -22.81
N VAL A 201 0.82 -5.16 -21.68
CA VAL A 201 1.94 -4.48 -21.01
C VAL A 201 2.90 -5.48 -20.36
N SER A 202 2.40 -6.50 -19.65
CA SER A 202 3.27 -7.34 -18.83
C SER A 202 2.85 -8.80 -18.70
N GLY A 203 1.70 -9.21 -19.25
CA GLY A 203 1.11 -10.51 -18.96
C GLY A 203 1.97 -11.70 -19.38
N ASP A 204 2.56 -11.67 -20.55
CA ASP A 204 3.45 -12.75 -21.03
C ASP A 204 4.73 -12.83 -20.20
N VAL A 205 5.35 -11.70 -19.89
CA VAL A 205 6.54 -11.63 -19.04
C VAL A 205 6.22 -12.07 -17.62
N THR A 206 5.07 -11.67 -17.07
CA THR A 206 4.60 -12.13 -15.75
C THR A 206 4.48 -13.64 -15.69
N ARG A 207 3.96 -14.28 -16.74
CA ARG A 207 3.89 -15.74 -16.83
C ARG A 207 5.28 -16.39 -16.86
N GLN A 208 6.23 -15.81 -17.60
CA GLN A 208 7.61 -16.30 -17.66
C GLN A 208 8.35 -16.12 -16.32
N LEU A 209 8.04 -15.04 -15.59
CA LEU A 209 8.60 -14.75 -14.27
C LEU A 209 8.05 -15.67 -13.17
N ASP A 210 6.83 -16.19 -13.30
CA ASP A 210 6.09 -16.89 -12.25
C ASP A 210 6.91 -18.03 -11.61
N ARG A 211 7.65 -18.82 -12.41
CA ARG A 211 8.52 -19.90 -11.92
C ARG A 211 9.64 -19.43 -10.98
N TYR A 212 9.99 -18.13 -10.99
CA TYR A 212 11.01 -17.54 -10.12
C TYR A 212 10.40 -16.94 -8.85
N PHE A 213 9.08 -16.87 -8.76
CA PHE A 213 8.34 -16.24 -7.66
C PHE A 213 7.42 -17.22 -6.91
N SER A 214 7.88 -18.45 -6.68
CA SER A 214 7.14 -19.40 -5.84
C SER A 214 6.86 -18.81 -4.46
N PHE A 215 5.58 -18.74 -4.09
CA PHE A 215 5.20 -18.19 -2.78
C PHE A 215 5.65 -19.07 -1.62
N ALA A 216 5.81 -20.38 -1.83
CA ALA A 216 6.39 -21.28 -0.83
C ALA A 216 7.78 -20.82 -0.35
N LYS A 217 8.55 -20.13 -1.22
CA LYS A 217 9.84 -19.50 -0.90
C LYS A 217 9.74 -18.04 -0.49
N GLY A 218 8.55 -17.44 -0.54
CA GLY A 218 8.34 -16.01 -0.27
C GLY A 218 8.77 -15.61 1.12
N LEU A 219 8.40 -16.41 2.12
CA LEU A 219 8.76 -16.15 3.53
C LEU A 219 10.29 -16.13 3.75
N GLN A 220 11.01 -17.08 3.14
CA GLN A 220 12.47 -17.11 3.21
C GLN A 220 13.12 -15.87 2.60
N ARG A 221 12.61 -15.39 1.46
CA ARG A 221 13.12 -14.20 0.78
C ARG A 221 12.89 -12.94 1.62
N TRP A 222 11.70 -12.81 2.21
CA TRP A 222 11.40 -11.71 3.11
C TRP A 222 12.35 -11.68 4.31
N VAL A 223 12.49 -12.79 5.04
CA VAL A 223 13.39 -12.89 6.19
C VAL A 223 14.82 -12.55 5.81
N GLN A 224 15.32 -13.10 4.70
CA GLN A 224 16.69 -12.85 4.25
C GLN A 224 16.91 -11.39 3.86
N SER A 225 16.04 -10.81 3.04
CA SER A 225 16.17 -9.42 2.60
C SER A 225 16.13 -8.46 3.79
N PHE A 226 15.16 -8.61 4.70
CA PHE A 226 15.02 -7.70 5.84
C PHE A 226 16.20 -7.78 6.81
N ARG A 227 16.72 -8.98 7.05
CA ARG A 227 17.95 -9.15 7.84
C ARG A 227 19.16 -8.48 7.20
N HIS A 228 19.36 -8.65 5.90
CA HIS A 228 20.49 -8.02 5.20
C HIS A 228 20.36 -6.50 5.10
N LEU A 229 19.13 -5.96 5.12
CA LEU A 229 18.88 -4.53 5.21
C LEU A 229 19.13 -3.96 6.62
N GLY A 230 19.39 -4.80 7.62
CA GLY A 230 19.53 -4.38 9.01
C GLY A 230 18.21 -3.95 9.65
N ILE A 231 17.07 -4.43 9.13
CA ILE A 231 15.75 -4.15 9.70
C ILE A 231 15.55 -5.03 10.95
N GLU A 232 15.29 -4.39 12.07
CA GLU A 232 15.00 -5.02 13.36
C GLU A 232 13.52 -4.88 13.71
N TYR A 233 12.97 -5.86 14.43
CA TYR A 233 11.59 -5.83 14.95
C TYR A 233 11.54 -5.66 16.47
N ARG A 234 12.70 -5.51 17.12
CA ARG A 234 12.91 -5.13 18.53
C ARG A 234 12.07 -5.94 19.53
N GLY A 235 12.04 -7.26 19.34
CA GLY A 235 11.31 -8.19 20.19
C GLY A 235 9.81 -8.26 19.95
N ALA A 236 9.31 -7.72 18.84
CA ALA A 236 7.89 -7.76 18.51
C ALA A 236 7.35 -9.18 18.39
N THR A 237 6.07 -9.34 18.73
CA THR A 237 5.31 -10.56 18.45
C THR A 237 4.47 -10.35 17.22
N MET A 238 4.61 -11.23 16.22
CA MET A 238 3.93 -11.11 14.93
C MET A 238 3.11 -12.36 14.60
N GLN A 239 1.87 -12.16 14.15
CA GLN A 239 1.04 -13.23 13.60
C GLN A 239 0.69 -12.93 12.15
N LEU A 240 1.03 -13.86 11.26
CA LEU A 240 0.88 -13.73 9.81
C LEU A 240 -0.14 -14.74 9.28
N ASP A 241 -1.13 -14.27 8.51
CA ASP A 241 -2.12 -15.09 7.81
C ASP A 241 -2.02 -14.81 6.31
N LEU A 242 -1.24 -15.61 5.58
CA LEU A 242 -0.69 -15.26 4.28
C LEU A 242 -1.45 -15.82 3.08
N LEU A 243 -2.36 -16.79 3.30
CA LEU A 243 -3.00 -17.55 2.21
C LEU A 243 -4.48 -17.21 2.08
N GLU A 244 -4.97 -17.21 0.83
CA GLU A 244 -6.38 -16.99 0.54
C GLU A 244 -7.24 -18.13 1.09
N ARG A 245 -8.44 -17.82 1.57
CA ARG A 245 -9.49 -18.76 1.92
C ARG A 245 -10.85 -18.08 1.93
N LYS A 246 -11.92 -18.88 1.77
CA LYS A 246 -13.29 -18.40 1.84
C LYS A 246 -13.57 -17.71 3.18
N GLY A 247 -14.14 -16.52 3.10
CA GLY A 247 -14.50 -15.71 4.29
C GLY A 247 -13.39 -14.87 4.89
N LYS A 248 -12.15 -14.96 4.38
CA LYS A 248 -11.08 -14.04 4.72
C LYS A 248 -11.30 -12.69 4.03
N TYR A 249 -10.86 -11.60 4.65
CA TYR A 249 -10.84 -10.28 4.00
C TYR A 249 -9.91 -10.31 2.79
N GLN A 250 -10.39 -9.80 1.66
CA GLN A 250 -9.75 -9.95 0.36
C GLN A 250 -8.77 -8.81 0.04
N ASN A 251 -7.91 -8.48 0.99
CA ASN A 251 -6.80 -7.55 0.80
C ASN A 251 -5.69 -7.85 1.81
N GLY A 252 -4.43 -7.50 1.50
CA GLY A 252 -3.38 -7.40 2.49
C GLY A 252 -3.67 -6.25 3.45
N PHE A 253 -3.30 -6.39 4.69
CA PHE A 253 -3.27 -5.32 5.67
C PHE A 253 -2.35 -5.67 6.84
N CYS A 254 -1.79 -4.64 7.47
CA CYS A 254 -1.04 -4.75 8.71
C CYS A 254 -1.69 -3.91 9.80
N HIS A 255 -1.81 -4.49 10.99
CA HIS A 255 -2.27 -3.81 12.20
C HIS A 255 -1.25 -3.97 13.32
N GLY A 256 -0.99 -2.86 14.01
CA GLY A 256 -0.23 -2.83 15.25
C GLY A 256 -1.13 -2.57 16.45
N PRO A 257 -1.92 -3.57 16.93
CA PRO A 257 -2.80 -3.37 18.08
C PRO A 257 -2.07 -2.86 19.31
N ILE A 258 -0.79 -3.19 19.43
CA ILE A 258 0.14 -2.54 20.35
C ILE A 258 1.39 -2.19 19.52
N PRO A 259 1.55 -0.94 19.06
CA PRO A 259 2.83 -0.49 18.50
C PRO A 259 3.86 -0.43 19.62
N SER A 260 5.14 -0.48 19.29
CA SER A 260 6.18 -0.33 20.30
C SER A 260 6.22 1.11 20.85
N PHE A 261 6.62 1.25 22.10
CA PHE A 261 6.80 2.55 22.77
C PHE A 261 7.58 2.39 24.06
N PHE A 262 8.00 3.49 24.68
CA PHE A 262 8.44 3.50 26.06
C PHE A 262 7.27 3.85 26.99
N ASP A 263 7.05 3.06 28.05
CA ASP A 263 6.03 3.36 29.05
C ASP A 263 6.45 4.55 29.95
N ALA A 264 5.57 5.01 30.81
CA ALA A 264 5.81 6.13 31.73
C ALA A 264 6.97 5.89 32.73
N LYS A 265 7.49 4.66 32.81
CA LYS A 265 8.63 4.29 33.65
C LYS A 265 9.92 4.13 32.84
N GLY A 266 9.87 4.39 31.54
CA GLY A 266 10.98 4.20 30.62
C GLY A 266 11.23 2.75 30.20
N ASN A 267 10.29 1.82 30.47
CA ASN A 267 10.43 0.44 30.01
C ASN A 267 10.00 0.32 28.57
N TRP A 268 10.75 -0.46 27.80
CA TRP A 268 10.40 -0.82 26.43
C TRP A 268 9.18 -1.74 26.38
N VAL A 269 8.18 -1.38 25.62
CA VAL A 269 7.02 -2.20 25.27
C VAL A 269 7.16 -2.62 23.81
N ALA A 270 7.43 -3.90 23.59
CA ALA A 270 7.58 -4.46 22.25
C ALA A 270 6.23 -4.51 21.53
N GLY A 271 6.27 -4.38 20.19
CA GLY A 271 5.09 -4.38 19.34
C GLY A 271 4.34 -5.72 19.35
N GLN A 272 3.01 -5.66 19.22
CA GLN A 272 2.15 -6.80 18.86
C GLN A 272 1.51 -6.49 17.52
N ILE A 273 1.82 -7.29 16.51
CA ILE A 273 1.56 -6.96 15.12
C ILE A 273 0.90 -8.14 14.42
N ASN A 274 -0.10 -7.85 13.60
CA ASN A 274 -0.74 -8.85 12.76
C ASN A 274 -0.75 -8.36 11.31
N PHE A 275 -0.36 -9.20 10.36
CA PHE A 275 -0.54 -8.87 8.96
C PHE A 275 -0.97 -10.05 8.09
N THR A 276 -1.57 -9.72 6.95
CA THR A 276 -2.16 -10.69 6.04
C THR A 276 -1.71 -10.47 4.61
N ALA A 277 -1.77 -11.55 3.82
CA ALA A 277 -1.71 -11.52 2.37
C ALA A 277 -2.74 -12.49 1.81
N ASP A 278 -3.02 -12.43 0.51
CA ASP A 278 -4.00 -13.27 -0.16
C ASP A 278 -3.34 -14.11 -1.26
N ALA A 279 -2.32 -14.89 -0.87
CA ALA A 279 -1.63 -15.76 -1.79
C ALA A 279 -2.50 -16.95 -2.22
N LYS A 280 -2.55 -17.19 -3.52
CA LYS A 280 -3.09 -18.39 -4.16
C LYS A 280 -1.96 -19.08 -4.93
N PRO A 281 -1.16 -19.95 -4.26
CA PRO A 281 0.11 -20.45 -4.81
C PRO A 281 -0.02 -21.26 -6.11
N ASP A 282 -1.20 -21.78 -6.43
CA ASP A 282 -1.54 -22.52 -7.65
C ASP A 282 -2.03 -21.62 -8.81
N GLN A 283 -2.14 -20.30 -8.60
CA GLN A 283 -2.51 -19.35 -9.65
C GLN A 283 -1.29 -18.62 -10.19
N VAL A 284 -1.09 -18.65 -11.51
CA VAL A 284 -0.01 -17.93 -12.21
C VAL A 284 -0.05 -16.44 -11.89
N GLY A 285 1.10 -15.86 -11.54
CA GLY A 285 1.27 -14.45 -11.16
C GLY A 285 0.90 -14.12 -9.71
N SER A 286 0.20 -15.01 -9.00
CA SER A 286 -0.16 -14.80 -7.60
C SER A 286 1.07 -14.80 -6.68
N GLY A 287 2.09 -15.62 -6.99
CA GLY A 287 3.31 -15.71 -6.20
C GLY A 287 4.07 -14.39 -6.11
N ALA A 288 4.31 -13.74 -7.23
CA ALA A 288 4.99 -12.43 -7.27
C ALA A 288 4.19 -11.36 -6.51
N ARG A 289 2.87 -11.29 -6.75
CA ARG A 289 1.98 -10.36 -6.06
C ARG A 289 1.97 -10.57 -4.55
N ALA A 290 1.90 -11.82 -4.10
CA ALA A 290 1.85 -12.12 -2.67
C ALA A 290 3.20 -11.87 -1.98
N ILE A 291 4.33 -12.07 -2.67
CA ILE A 291 5.66 -11.70 -2.16
C ILE A 291 5.76 -10.17 -2.03
N ASN A 292 5.25 -9.41 -3.01
CA ASN A 292 5.18 -7.95 -2.92
C ASN A 292 4.37 -7.54 -1.68
N THR A 293 3.16 -8.08 -1.49
CA THR A 293 2.35 -7.83 -0.29
C THR A 293 3.10 -8.20 1.00
N LEU A 294 3.83 -9.32 1.02
CA LEU A 294 4.61 -9.74 2.20
C LEU A 294 5.70 -8.73 2.57
N PHE A 295 6.39 -8.15 1.59
CA PHE A 295 7.38 -7.10 1.79
C PHE A 295 6.73 -5.79 2.24
N HIS A 296 5.61 -5.43 1.63
CA HIS A 296 4.81 -4.27 1.98
C HIS A 296 4.35 -4.32 3.45
N GLU A 297 3.63 -5.37 3.83
CA GLU A 297 3.14 -5.53 5.20
C GLU A 297 4.28 -5.71 6.22
N GLY A 298 5.39 -6.32 5.79
CA GLY A 298 6.62 -6.41 6.57
C GLY A 298 7.23 -5.04 6.86
N GLY A 299 7.12 -4.08 5.95
CA GLY A 299 7.56 -2.69 6.13
C GLY A 299 6.68 -1.95 7.15
N HIS A 300 5.35 -2.09 7.08
CA HIS A 300 4.46 -1.59 8.11
C HIS A 300 4.79 -2.19 9.49
N ALA A 301 5.02 -3.50 9.54
CA ALA A 301 5.39 -4.19 10.77
C ALA A 301 6.71 -3.65 11.37
N ALA A 302 7.70 -3.33 10.51
CA ALA A 302 8.95 -2.73 10.96
C ALA A 302 8.71 -1.34 11.56
N HIS A 303 7.85 -0.51 10.95
CA HIS A 303 7.45 0.76 11.56
C HIS A 303 6.81 0.55 12.95
N PHE A 304 5.80 -0.31 13.07
CA PHE A 304 5.13 -0.58 14.35
C PHE A 304 6.08 -1.10 15.43
N ALA A 305 7.13 -1.82 15.05
CA ALA A 305 8.11 -2.38 15.96
C ALA A 305 9.21 -1.40 16.41
N ASN A 306 9.32 -0.22 15.77
CA ASN A 306 10.43 0.70 15.97
C ASN A 306 10.06 2.08 16.52
N VAL A 307 8.78 2.35 16.82
CA VAL A 307 8.36 3.61 17.45
C VAL A 307 8.94 3.68 18.86
N THR A 308 9.74 4.71 19.16
CA THR A 308 10.44 4.88 20.45
C THR A 308 9.86 6.00 21.30
N GLN A 309 8.68 6.50 20.95
CA GLN A 309 8.03 7.58 21.70
C GLN A 309 7.48 7.06 23.02
N ASN A 310 7.15 7.97 23.93
CA ASN A 310 6.63 7.66 25.26
C ASN A 310 5.09 7.46 25.29
N SER A 311 4.49 7.24 24.14
CA SER A 311 3.06 7.01 24.01
C SER A 311 2.78 6.12 22.79
N PRO A 312 1.83 5.16 22.89
CA PRO A 312 1.39 4.35 21.75
C PRO A 312 0.67 5.15 20.67
N CYS A 313 0.31 6.41 20.94
CA CYS A 313 -0.41 7.28 20.01
C CYS A 313 0.43 7.73 18.80
N PHE A 314 1.75 7.54 18.83
CA PHE A 314 2.66 8.00 17.79
C PHE A 314 2.95 6.97 16.69
N SER A 315 2.10 5.98 16.51
CA SER A 315 2.19 5.06 15.38
C SER A 315 1.15 5.37 14.31
N GLN A 316 1.34 4.81 13.12
CA GLN A 316 0.35 4.93 12.03
C GLN A 316 -1.01 4.27 12.34
N GLU A 317 -1.13 3.43 13.35
CA GLU A 317 -2.39 2.80 13.78
C GLU A 317 -3.40 3.82 14.32
N PHE A 318 -2.92 4.94 14.83
CA PHE A 318 -3.74 5.93 15.51
C PHE A 318 -3.78 7.25 14.76
N ALA A 319 -5.00 7.76 14.54
CA ALA A 319 -5.20 9.09 13.94
C ALA A 319 -4.70 10.22 14.88
N PRO A 320 -4.27 11.37 14.33
CA PRO A 320 -4.20 11.67 12.90
C PRO A 320 -2.97 11.06 12.25
N THR A 321 -3.15 10.36 11.13
CA THR A 321 -2.03 9.77 10.38
C THR A 321 -2.20 10.07 8.90
N SER A 322 -1.16 10.64 8.29
CA SER A 322 -1.07 10.75 6.84
C SER A 322 -0.98 9.36 6.22
N MET A 323 -1.82 9.08 5.24
CA MET A 323 -1.71 7.87 4.43
C MET A 323 -0.37 7.84 3.68
N ALA A 324 0.11 9.00 3.22
CA ALA A 324 1.41 9.13 2.59
C ALA A 324 2.55 8.72 3.52
N TYR A 325 2.52 9.15 4.78
CA TYR A 325 3.51 8.73 5.78
C TYR A 325 3.46 7.22 6.01
N ALA A 326 2.27 6.67 6.25
CA ALA A 326 2.09 5.26 6.53
C ALA A 326 2.59 4.37 5.38
N GLU A 327 2.20 4.69 4.15
CA GLU A 327 2.52 3.89 2.97
C GLU A 327 3.98 4.05 2.51
N THR A 328 4.66 5.14 2.87
CA THR A 328 6.11 5.26 2.59
C THR A 328 6.90 4.14 3.26
N GLN A 329 6.48 3.69 4.44
CA GLN A 329 7.19 2.65 5.22
C GLN A 329 7.11 1.28 4.55
N SER A 330 5.95 0.94 4.03
CA SER A 330 5.68 -0.33 3.34
C SER A 330 6.20 -0.32 1.90
N MET A 331 5.89 0.73 1.14
CA MET A 331 6.21 0.83 -0.28
C MET A 331 7.71 0.99 -0.54
N PHE A 332 8.49 1.50 0.41
CA PHE A 332 9.95 1.44 0.30
C PHE A 332 10.44 -0.02 0.26
N CYS A 333 9.93 -0.85 1.15
CA CYS A 333 10.35 -2.26 1.23
C CYS A 333 9.92 -3.08 0.02
N ASP A 334 8.68 -2.90 -0.47
CA ASP A 334 8.20 -3.64 -1.64
C ASP A 334 8.84 -3.16 -2.96
N SER A 335 9.25 -1.89 -3.02
CA SER A 335 9.93 -1.33 -4.20
C SER A 335 11.26 -2.02 -4.54
N LEU A 336 11.89 -2.67 -3.57
CA LEU A 336 13.14 -3.41 -3.76
C LEU A 336 12.98 -4.63 -4.68
N LEU A 337 11.77 -5.19 -4.77
CA LEU A 337 11.46 -6.36 -5.60
C LEU A 337 11.56 -6.08 -7.10
N ASP A 338 11.62 -4.81 -7.47
CA ASP A 338 11.76 -4.36 -8.86
C ASP A 338 13.22 -4.15 -9.27
N ASP A 339 14.15 -4.11 -8.30
CA ASP A 339 15.57 -3.91 -8.55
C ASP A 339 16.21 -5.14 -9.22
N ALA A 340 16.97 -4.91 -10.28
CA ALA A 340 17.57 -5.97 -11.07
C ALA A 340 18.60 -6.82 -10.27
N ASP A 341 19.34 -6.19 -9.35
CA ASP A 341 20.27 -6.89 -8.46
C ASP A 341 19.54 -7.70 -7.39
N TRP A 342 18.39 -7.23 -6.86
CA TRP A 342 17.52 -8.01 -6.00
C TRP A 342 16.98 -9.24 -6.75
N LEU A 343 16.49 -9.04 -7.97
CA LEU A 343 16.01 -10.13 -8.83
C LEU A 343 17.09 -11.18 -9.08
N LYS A 344 18.31 -10.78 -9.43
CA LYS A 344 19.43 -11.71 -9.63
C LYS A 344 19.78 -12.50 -8.38
N ARG A 345 19.64 -11.90 -7.21
CA ARG A 345 20.00 -12.51 -5.94
C ARG A 345 18.93 -13.46 -5.41
N TYR A 346 17.68 -13.08 -5.46
CA TYR A 346 16.57 -13.74 -4.76
C TYR A 346 15.55 -14.43 -5.66
N ALA A 347 15.35 -13.99 -6.90
CA ALA A 347 14.40 -14.61 -7.80
C ALA A 347 15.00 -15.88 -8.41
N ARG A 348 14.66 -17.03 -7.80
CA ARG A 348 15.19 -18.35 -8.19
C ARG A 348 14.06 -19.31 -8.46
N ASN A 349 14.27 -20.17 -9.48
CA ASN A 349 13.33 -21.24 -9.81
C ASN A 349 13.44 -22.45 -8.84
N ALA A 350 12.65 -23.48 -9.07
CA ALA A 350 12.62 -24.68 -8.23
C ALA A 350 13.97 -25.44 -8.20
N LYS A 351 14.84 -25.24 -9.21
CA LYS A 351 16.19 -25.83 -9.26
C LYS A 351 17.24 -24.95 -8.57
N GLY A 352 16.86 -23.79 -8.05
CA GLY A 352 17.78 -22.82 -7.46
C GLY A 352 18.50 -21.92 -8.48
N GLU A 353 18.15 -22.02 -9.76
CA GLU A 353 18.74 -21.21 -10.83
C GLU A 353 18.22 -19.77 -10.75
N ALA A 354 19.12 -18.79 -10.87
CA ALA A 354 18.76 -17.38 -10.88
C ALA A 354 18.00 -17.02 -12.15
N ILE A 355 17.19 -15.98 -12.06
CA ILE A 355 16.52 -15.37 -13.22
C ILE A 355 17.56 -14.96 -14.29
N PRO A 356 17.34 -15.26 -15.60
CA PRO A 356 18.21 -14.82 -16.67
C PRO A 356 18.17 -13.31 -16.88
N ASP A 357 19.29 -12.74 -17.32
CA ASP A 357 19.38 -11.29 -17.61
C ASP A 357 18.41 -10.89 -18.74
N GLU A 358 18.22 -11.75 -19.72
CA GLU A 358 17.29 -11.55 -20.81
C GLU A 358 15.83 -11.40 -20.33
N LEU A 359 15.45 -12.13 -19.27
CA LEU A 359 14.10 -12.03 -18.71
C LEU A 359 13.94 -10.75 -17.88
N ILE A 360 14.98 -10.29 -17.17
CA ILE A 360 15.00 -8.98 -16.51
C ILE A 360 14.86 -7.87 -17.55
N ARG A 361 15.62 -7.98 -18.66
CA ARG A 361 15.54 -7.05 -19.78
C ARG A 361 14.13 -7.01 -20.38
N SER A 362 13.55 -8.17 -20.68
CA SER A 362 12.19 -8.27 -21.21
C SER A 362 11.15 -7.65 -20.28
N ARG A 363 11.34 -7.77 -18.96
CA ARG A 363 10.50 -7.09 -17.97
C ARG A 363 10.61 -5.58 -18.10
N ILE A 364 11.82 -5.04 -18.16
CA ILE A 364 12.04 -3.59 -18.33
C ILE A 364 11.46 -3.10 -19.66
N GLU A 365 11.70 -3.81 -20.76
CA GLU A 365 11.16 -3.49 -22.09
C GLU A 365 9.63 -3.43 -22.11
N SER A 366 8.96 -4.28 -21.32
CA SER A 366 7.50 -4.30 -21.24
C SER A 366 6.93 -3.27 -20.27
N THR A 367 7.55 -3.06 -19.11
CA THR A 367 6.96 -2.26 -18.03
C THR A 367 7.41 -0.79 -18.03
N GLN A 368 8.67 -0.50 -18.35
CA GLN A 368 9.20 0.87 -18.32
C GLN A 368 8.43 1.87 -19.18
N PRO A 369 8.00 1.56 -20.42
CA PRO A 369 7.18 2.50 -21.20
C PRO A 369 5.88 2.91 -20.50
N PHE A 370 5.37 2.04 -19.60
CA PHE A 370 4.12 2.21 -18.88
C PHE A 370 4.29 2.61 -17.41
N ALA A 371 5.49 2.97 -16.97
CA ALA A 371 5.74 3.42 -15.61
C ALA A 371 4.86 4.63 -15.24
N ALA A 372 4.81 5.65 -16.10
CA ALA A 372 3.92 6.79 -15.92
C ALA A 372 2.43 6.37 -15.86
N TRP A 373 2.01 5.44 -16.71
CA TRP A 373 0.64 4.95 -16.74
C TRP A 373 0.27 4.22 -15.43
N GLY A 374 1.19 3.46 -14.86
CA GLY A 374 1.01 2.80 -13.58
C GLY A 374 0.69 3.79 -12.45
N GLU A 375 1.50 4.82 -12.30
CA GLU A 375 1.31 5.88 -11.29
C GLU A 375 0.06 6.71 -11.54
N ARG A 376 -0.28 6.97 -12.80
CA ARG A 376 -1.52 7.66 -13.18
C ARG A 376 -2.77 6.82 -12.85
N GLY A 377 -2.64 5.51 -12.72
CA GLY A 377 -3.67 4.62 -12.19
C GLY A 377 -4.01 4.86 -10.71
N ILE A 378 -3.06 5.43 -9.96
CA ILE A 378 -3.30 5.95 -8.61
C ILE A 378 -3.84 7.38 -8.69
N LEU A 379 -3.21 8.23 -9.49
CA LEU A 379 -3.53 9.64 -9.65
C LEU A 379 -5.00 9.90 -10.05
N VAL A 380 -5.60 9.06 -10.88
CA VAL A 380 -6.98 9.23 -11.35
C VAL A 380 -8.00 9.23 -10.20
N VAL A 381 -7.71 8.52 -9.12
CA VAL A 381 -8.64 8.37 -7.99
C VAL A 381 -8.87 9.69 -7.24
N PRO A 382 -7.85 10.43 -6.76
CA PRO A 382 -8.08 11.71 -6.10
C PRO A 382 -8.73 12.76 -7.01
N TYR A 383 -8.47 12.75 -8.32
CA TYR A 383 -9.18 13.62 -9.27
C TYR A 383 -10.67 13.27 -9.34
N PHE A 384 -11.00 12.00 -9.37
CA PHE A 384 -12.37 11.53 -9.34
C PHE A 384 -13.05 11.88 -8.00
N GLU A 385 -12.43 11.57 -6.85
CA GLU A 385 -13.02 11.82 -5.55
C GLU A 385 -13.21 13.32 -5.28
N ARG A 386 -12.23 14.18 -5.59
CA ARG A 386 -12.36 15.62 -5.45
C ARG A 386 -13.57 16.16 -6.24
N ALA A 387 -13.74 15.70 -7.47
CA ALA A 387 -14.86 16.12 -8.31
C ALA A 387 -16.20 15.56 -7.80
N LEU A 388 -16.22 14.29 -7.37
CA LEU A 388 -17.41 13.63 -6.83
C LEU A 388 -17.96 14.36 -5.58
N TYR A 389 -17.09 14.69 -4.63
CA TYR A 389 -17.51 15.36 -3.40
C TYR A 389 -17.91 16.84 -3.60
N ARG A 390 -17.60 17.43 -4.76
CA ARG A 390 -18.06 18.77 -5.17
C ARG A 390 -19.41 18.76 -5.90
N PHE A 391 -19.97 17.59 -6.22
CA PHE A 391 -21.30 17.51 -6.80
C PHE A 391 -22.36 18.03 -5.82
N SER A 392 -23.31 18.80 -6.35
CA SER A 392 -24.55 19.10 -5.63
C SER A 392 -25.44 17.84 -5.53
N ASP A 393 -26.39 17.84 -4.61
CA ASP A 393 -27.29 16.69 -4.45
C ASP A 393 -28.08 16.36 -5.75
N ALA A 394 -28.37 17.39 -6.57
CA ALA A 394 -29.02 17.22 -7.88
C ALA A 394 -28.12 16.54 -8.91
N GLN A 395 -26.80 16.68 -8.79
CA GLN A 395 -25.82 16.05 -9.67
C GLN A 395 -25.45 14.62 -9.24
N LEU A 396 -25.75 14.25 -7.99
CA LEU A 396 -25.45 12.91 -7.47
C LEU A 396 -26.48 11.88 -7.97
N THR A 397 -26.37 11.54 -9.25
CA THR A 397 -27.08 10.42 -9.89
C THR A 397 -26.10 9.37 -10.38
N ALA A 398 -26.53 8.12 -10.55
CA ALA A 398 -25.68 7.05 -11.03
C ALA A 398 -25.04 7.38 -12.40
N GLU A 399 -25.83 7.95 -13.30
CA GLU A 399 -25.42 8.32 -14.65
C GLU A 399 -24.33 9.41 -14.63
N GLN A 400 -24.48 10.43 -13.80
CA GLN A 400 -23.49 11.53 -13.72
C GLN A 400 -22.21 11.08 -13.04
N VAL A 401 -22.30 10.22 -12.01
CA VAL A 401 -21.11 9.67 -11.34
C VAL A 401 -20.33 8.74 -12.28
N LEU A 402 -21.02 7.90 -13.06
CA LEU A 402 -20.38 7.06 -14.09
C LEU A 402 -19.75 7.92 -15.19
N ALA A 403 -20.41 8.99 -15.63
CA ALA A 403 -19.86 9.90 -16.62
C ALA A 403 -18.61 10.61 -16.09
N LEU A 404 -18.62 11.07 -14.84
CA LEU A 404 -17.45 11.64 -14.17
C LEU A 404 -16.28 10.65 -14.10
N ALA A 405 -16.55 9.38 -13.78
CA ALA A 405 -15.53 8.34 -13.75
C ALA A 405 -14.86 8.19 -15.13
N ARG A 406 -15.65 8.12 -16.20
CA ARG A 406 -15.14 8.05 -17.59
C ARG A 406 -14.35 9.30 -17.99
N GLU A 407 -14.81 10.48 -17.60
CA GLU A 407 -14.09 11.74 -17.86
C GLU A 407 -12.72 11.75 -17.18
N CYS A 408 -12.65 11.35 -15.90
CA CYS A 408 -11.39 11.28 -15.17
C CYS A 408 -10.43 10.23 -15.79
N GLU A 409 -10.92 9.06 -16.15
CA GLU A 409 -10.11 8.03 -16.81
C GLU A 409 -9.59 8.52 -18.17
N GLN A 410 -10.42 9.13 -19.00
CA GLN A 410 -9.98 9.67 -20.28
C GLN A 410 -8.93 10.78 -20.09
N ARG A 411 -9.14 11.69 -19.13
CA ARG A 411 -8.24 12.82 -18.86
C ARG A 411 -6.90 12.35 -18.28
N ILE A 412 -6.93 11.47 -17.29
CA ILE A 412 -5.74 11.11 -16.51
C ILE A 412 -5.04 9.88 -17.11
N LEU A 413 -5.78 8.84 -17.47
CA LEU A 413 -5.20 7.61 -18.01
C LEU A 413 -5.01 7.63 -19.52
N GLY A 414 -5.78 8.46 -20.23
CA GLY A 414 -5.76 8.52 -21.70
C GLY A 414 -6.58 7.41 -22.37
N VAL A 415 -7.42 6.68 -21.64
CA VAL A 415 -8.30 5.62 -22.14
C VAL A 415 -9.74 5.88 -21.73
N ALA A 416 -10.70 5.40 -22.54
CA ALA A 416 -12.12 5.62 -22.29
C ALA A 416 -12.60 4.92 -20.99
N VAL A 417 -12.05 3.75 -20.69
CA VAL A 417 -12.32 2.98 -19.47
C VAL A 417 -11.01 2.35 -19.01
N GLY A 418 -10.66 2.54 -17.75
CA GLY A 418 -9.48 1.92 -17.15
C GLY A 418 -9.69 0.42 -16.87
N PRO A 419 -8.62 -0.39 -16.86
CA PRO A 419 -8.71 -1.82 -16.51
C PRO A 419 -9.03 -2.05 -15.02
N ARG A 420 -9.02 -1.02 -14.21
CA ARG A 420 -9.48 -1.01 -12.82
C ARG A 420 -10.60 0.03 -12.69
N PRO A 421 -11.86 -0.38 -12.80
CA PRO A 421 -12.98 0.54 -12.69
C PRO A 421 -12.96 1.31 -11.37
N LEU A 422 -13.14 2.64 -11.41
CA LEU A 422 -12.95 3.50 -10.24
C LEU A 422 -13.85 3.14 -9.07
N LEU A 423 -15.13 2.91 -9.32
CA LEU A 423 -16.11 2.59 -8.26
C LEU A 423 -16.01 1.13 -7.77
N ALA A 424 -15.20 0.29 -8.40
CA ALA A 424 -14.87 -1.04 -7.90
C ALA A 424 -13.76 -1.00 -6.82
N ILE A 425 -13.09 0.15 -6.63
CA ILE A 425 -12.01 0.33 -5.66
C ILE A 425 -12.59 0.33 -4.24
N PRO A 426 -12.20 -0.64 -3.37
CA PRO A 426 -12.79 -0.77 -2.03
C PRO A 426 -12.58 0.45 -1.14
N HIS A 427 -11.48 1.20 -1.33
CA HIS A 427 -11.13 2.38 -0.55
C HIS A 427 -12.19 3.48 -0.60
N LEU A 428 -12.88 3.62 -1.73
CA LEU A 428 -13.93 4.64 -1.86
C LEU A 428 -15.16 4.37 -1.00
N LEU A 429 -15.33 3.11 -0.57
CA LEU A 429 -16.57 2.63 0.05
C LEU A 429 -16.58 2.79 1.58
N ASN A 430 -15.43 3.01 2.23
CA ASN A 430 -15.36 3.17 3.68
C ASN A 430 -14.77 4.53 4.06
N GLN A 431 -15.22 5.08 5.20
CA GLN A 431 -14.82 6.41 5.68
C GLN A 431 -13.33 6.50 6.08
N GLU A 432 -12.70 5.39 6.45
CA GLU A 432 -11.30 5.39 6.89
C GLU A 432 -10.37 5.71 5.72
N SER A 433 -10.62 5.10 4.56
CA SER A 433 -9.77 5.22 3.37
C SER A 433 -10.32 6.10 2.24
N ALA A 434 -11.62 6.48 2.27
CA ALA A 434 -12.17 7.40 1.29
C ALA A 434 -11.50 8.79 1.37
N ALA A 435 -11.31 9.41 0.22
CA ALA A 435 -10.61 10.69 0.07
C ALA A 435 -9.17 10.69 0.63
N SER A 436 -8.50 9.53 0.65
CA SER A 436 -7.11 9.37 1.09
C SER A 436 -6.22 8.66 0.08
N TYR A 437 -6.76 8.30 -1.09
CA TYR A 437 -6.04 7.48 -2.08
C TYR A 437 -4.80 8.18 -2.69
N HIS A 438 -4.75 9.52 -2.67
CA HIS A 438 -3.57 10.32 -3.02
C HIS A 438 -2.34 9.94 -2.20
N GLY A 439 -2.55 9.42 -0.98
CA GLY A 439 -1.48 9.01 -0.09
C GLY A 439 -0.54 7.98 -0.70
N TYR A 440 -1.05 7.03 -1.50
CA TYR A 440 -0.20 6.06 -2.22
C TYR A 440 0.73 6.72 -3.23
N LEU A 441 0.27 7.75 -3.95
CA LEU A 441 1.13 8.46 -4.90
C LEU A 441 2.15 9.33 -4.19
N LEU A 442 1.76 10.04 -3.14
CA LEU A 442 2.70 10.81 -2.31
C LEU A 442 3.72 9.89 -1.64
N ALA A 443 3.31 8.70 -1.20
CA ALA A 443 4.23 7.70 -0.65
C ALA A 443 5.25 7.24 -1.71
N ASN A 444 4.82 6.94 -2.93
CA ASN A 444 5.74 6.58 -4.01
C ASN A 444 6.74 7.71 -4.33
N MET A 445 6.28 8.96 -4.35
CA MET A 445 7.19 10.11 -4.51
C MET A 445 8.25 10.14 -3.40
N ALA A 446 7.84 9.91 -2.15
CA ALA A 446 8.74 9.84 -1.00
C ALA A 446 9.70 8.64 -1.08
N VAL A 447 9.20 7.48 -1.52
CA VAL A 447 10.01 6.26 -1.72
C VAL A 447 11.11 6.52 -2.74
N TYR A 448 10.82 7.10 -3.89
CA TYR A 448 11.83 7.38 -4.90
C TYR A 448 12.85 8.43 -4.45
N GLN A 449 12.44 9.43 -3.67
CA GLN A 449 13.37 10.37 -3.02
C GLN A 449 14.28 9.66 -2.01
N THR A 450 13.74 8.75 -1.20
CA THR A 450 14.48 7.94 -0.23
C THR A 450 15.47 6.99 -0.92
N ARG A 451 15.05 6.32 -1.99
CA ARG A 451 15.91 5.45 -2.82
C ARG A 451 17.08 6.23 -3.40
N ALA A 452 16.81 7.41 -3.98
CA ALA A 452 17.86 8.29 -4.53
C ALA A 452 18.86 8.75 -3.46
N TYR A 453 18.41 8.96 -2.22
CA TYR A 453 19.29 9.23 -1.10
C TYR A 453 20.24 8.04 -0.83
N PHE A 454 19.71 6.83 -0.66
CA PHE A 454 20.54 5.65 -0.36
C PHE A 454 21.49 5.29 -1.53
N GLU A 455 21.04 5.43 -2.77
CA GLU A 455 21.89 5.23 -3.96
C GLU A 455 23.03 6.25 -4.02
N ARG A 456 22.78 7.51 -3.67
CA ARG A 456 23.82 8.56 -3.64
C ARG A 456 24.82 8.32 -2.50
N GLU A 457 24.35 7.96 -1.30
CA GLU A 457 25.21 7.82 -0.11
C GLU A 457 25.99 6.50 -0.09
N TYR A 458 25.38 5.41 -0.56
CA TYR A 458 25.95 4.06 -0.42
C TYR A 458 26.19 3.36 -1.77
N GLY A 459 25.60 3.85 -2.84
CA GLY A 459 25.73 3.27 -4.18
C GLY A 459 24.86 2.04 -4.45
N TYR A 460 24.03 1.59 -3.50
CA TYR A 460 23.17 0.42 -3.65
C TYR A 460 22.08 0.33 -2.58
N LEU A 461 21.03 -0.44 -2.88
CA LEU A 461 19.91 -0.70 -1.98
C LEU A 461 19.85 -2.17 -1.52
N THR A 462 19.93 -3.11 -2.47
CA THR A 462 19.80 -4.55 -2.17
C THR A 462 20.82 -5.00 -1.13
N ASP A 463 20.31 -5.55 -0.01
CA ASP A 463 21.13 -6.05 1.11
C ASP A 463 22.08 -5.00 1.71
N ASN A 464 21.70 -3.73 1.70
CA ASN A 464 22.46 -2.68 2.34
C ASN A 464 22.09 -2.58 3.84
N PRO A 465 22.99 -2.97 4.76
CA PRO A 465 22.68 -3.03 6.19
C PRO A 465 22.54 -1.64 6.85
N ALA A 466 22.87 -0.56 6.15
CA ALA A 466 22.67 0.80 6.65
C ALA A 466 21.20 1.26 6.54
N ILE A 467 20.38 0.60 5.73
CA ILE A 467 19.00 1.03 5.45
C ILE A 467 18.12 0.89 6.70
N GLY A 468 18.08 -0.27 7.33
CA GLY A 468 17.25 -0.52 8.50
C GLY A 468 17.50 0.45 9.65
N PRO A 469 18.76 0.64 10.10
CA PRO A 469 19.10 1.64 11.12
C PRO A 469 18.69 3.06 10.75
N ALA A 470 18.95 3.50 9.50
CA ALA A 470 18.59 4.83 9.05
C ALA A 470 17.07 5.06 9.02
N LEU A 471 16.30 4.07 8.51
CA LEU A 471 14.83 4.13 8.54
C LEU A 471 14.30 4.11 9.99
N SER A 472 14.88 3.29 10.86
CA SER A 472 14.50 3.24 12.27
C SER A 472 14.70 4.59 12.95
N GLU A 473 15.85 5.24 12.76
CA GLU A 473 16.18 6.52 13.36
C GLU A 473 15.32 7.68 12.82
N HIS A 474 15.22 7.78 11.49
CA HIS A 474 14.67 8.97 10.85
C HIS A 474 13.17 8.84 10.52
N TYR A 475 12.67 7.63 10.22
CA TYR A 475 11.30 7.42 9.78
C TYR A 475 10.42 6.80 10.86
N TRP A 476 10.91 5.81 11.63
CA TRP A 476 10.06 5.02 12.52
C TRP A 476 10.08 5.46 13.97
N ALA A 477 11.24 5.85 14.49
CA ALA A 477 11.39 6.16 15.92
C ALA A 477 10.43 7.25 16.41
N ARG A 478 10.15 8.25 15.59
CA ARG A 478 9.24 9.35 15.92
C ARG A 478 7.77 9.06 15.59
N GLY A 479 7.53 8.01 14.82
CA GLY A 479 6.19 7.68 14.37
C GLY A 479 5.52 8.84 13.63
N ASN A 480 4.21 9.01 13.81
CA ASN A 480 3.43 10.12 13.27
C ASN A 480 3.50 11.42 14.11
N GLY A 481 4.46 11.51 15.05
CA GLY A 481 4.69 12.70 15.87
C GLY A 481 5.32 13.88 15.12
N ILE A 482 5.78 13.66 13.88
CA ILE A 482 6.30 14.68 12.96
C ILE A 482 5.61 14.57 11.62
N SER A 483 5.64 15.66 10.82
CA SER A 483 5.02 15.65 9.50
C SER A 483 5.76 14.71 8.53
N HIS A 484 5.06 14.26 7.49
CA HIS A 484 5.66 13.46 6.41
C HIS A 484 6.84 14.19 5.75
N ASN A 485 6.73 15.50 5.53
CA ASN A 485 7.81 16.33 5.01
C ASN A 485 9.03 16.35 5.94
N ASP A 486 8.82 16.49 7.26
CA ASP A 486 9.92 16.51 8.23
C ASP A 486 10.59 15.14 8.36
N THR A 487 9.85 14.06 8.17
CA THR A 487 10.38 12.69 8.09
C THR A 487 11.37 12.57 6.93
N LEU A 488 11.00 13.03 5.73
CA LEU A 488 11.88 13.02 4.55
C LEU A 488 13.10 13.95 4.74
N LEU A 489 12.87 15.15 5.23
CA LEU A 489 13.95 16.12 5.50
C LEU A 489 14.98 15.57 6.49
N SER A 490 14.52 14.84 7.51
CA SER A 490 15.40 14.23 8.53
C SER A 490 16.40 13.23 7.95
N LEU A 491 15.98 12.41 6.97
CA LEU A 491 16.85 11.41 6.34
C LEU A 491 17.60 11.98 5.15
N THR A 492 16.86 12.62 4.22
CA THR A 492 17.42 12.96 2.90
C THR A 492 18.10 14.32 2.86
N GLY A 493 17.87 15.18 3.86
CA GLY A 493 18.31 16.58 3.87
C GLY A 493 17.53 17.49 2.92
N GLU A 494 16.51 16.96 2.24
CA GLU A 494 15.67 17.68 1.29
C GLU A 494 14.19 17.59 1.68
N PRO A 495 13.40 18.67 1.51
CA PRO A 495 11.95 18.59 1.66
C PRO A 495 11.33 17.68 0.59
N PHE A 496 10.09 17.29 0.79
CA PHE A 496 9.33 16.45 -0.14
C PHE A 496 9.43 16.94 -1.58
N ASN A 497 9.76 16.03 -2.50
CA ASN A 497 10.02 16.36 -3.90
C ASN A 497 9.53 15.25 -4.85
N ALA A 498 8.47 15.56 -5.60
CA ALA A 498 7.87 14.65 -6.58
C ALA A 498 8.76 14.34 -7.80
N LYS A 499 9.85 15.10 -8.00
CA LYS A 499 10.73 15.00 -9.16
C LYS A 499 11.31 13.60 -9.34
N TYR A 500 11.74 12.95 -8.27
CA TYR A 500 12.42 11.64 -8.32
C TYR A 500 11.54 10.56 -8.96
N LEU A 501 10.27 10.47 -8.58
CA LEU A 501 9.32 9.54 -9.18
C LEU A 501 9.03 9.92 -10.64
N ALA A 502 8.80 11.20 -10.92
CA ALA A 502 8.53 11.66 -12.28
C ALA A 502 9.71 11.40 -13.23
N ASP A 503 10.94 11.60 -12.79
CA ASP A 503 12.14 11.30 -13.57
C ASP A 503 12.25 9.80 -13.86
N SER A 504 11.99 8.94 -12.88
CA SER A 504 11.96 7.48 -13.07
C SER A 504 10.88 7.06 -14.09
N CYS A 505 9.67 7.64 -13.99
CA CYS A 505 8.60 7.38 -14.95
C CYS A 505 8.93 7.79 -16.39
N ASN A 506 9.85 8.75 -16.57
CA ASN A 506 10.22 9.30 -17.86
C ASN A 506 11.51 8.68 -18.44
N GLN A 507 12.15 7.76 -17.74
CA GLN A 507 13.32 7.04 -18.28
C GLN A 507 12.93 6.28 -19.55
N THR A 508 13.85 6.25 -20.52
CA THR A 508 13.71 5.33 -21.67
C THR A 508 14.03 3.89 -21.25
N VAL A 509 13.59 2.94 -22.05
CA VAL A 509 13.92 1.51 -21.86
C VAL A 509 15.44 1.30 -21.82
N GLU A 510 16.19 1.97 -22.69
CA GLU A 510 17.63 1.87 -22.76
C GLU A 510 18.30 2.41 -21.48
N GLN A 511 17.84 3.56 -20.98
CA GLN A 511 18.34 4.13 -19.71
C GLN A 511 18.07 3.19 -18.53
N ALA A 512 16.85 2.69 -18.41
CA ALA A 512 16.47 1.75 -17.34
C ALA A 512 17.25 0.42 -17.45
N TRP A 513 17.49 -0.08 -18.66
CA TRP A 513 18.29 -1.29 -18.85
C TRP A 513 19.78 -1.07 -18.56
N GLU A 514 20.37 0.05 -18.96
CA GLU A 514 21.75 0.38 -18.64
C GLU A 514 21.97 0.50 -17.12
N GLU A 515 21.04 1.14 -16.43
CA GLU A 515 21.04 1.23 -14.96
C GLU A 515 20.94 -0.15 -14.31
N ALA A 516 19.96 -0.97 -14.74
CA ALA A 516 19.78 -2.34 -14.24
C ALA A 516 21.04 -3.19 -14.44
N ARG A 517 21.64 -3.12 -15.63
CA ARG A 517 22.87 -3.85 -15.96
C ARG A 517 24.06 -3.39 -15.09
N ALA A 518 24.18 -2.09 -14.86
CA ALA A 518 25.24 -1.55 -14.00
C ALA A 518 25.05 -2.02 -12.54
N LYS A 519 23.82 -2.01 -12.03
CA LYS A 519 23.48 -2.52 -10.67
C LYS A 519 23.81 -4.02 -10.56
N MET A 520 23.41 -4.84 -11.54
CA MET A 520 23.75 -6.28 -11.54
C MET A 520 25.25 -6.54 -11.59
N ALA A 521 26.00 -5.80 -12.41
CA ALA A 521 27.46 -5.94 -12.51
C ALA A 521 28.14 -5.55 -11.19
N ALA A 522 27.76 -4.42 -10.61
CA ALA A 522 28.27 -3.98 -9.31
C ALA A 522 27.93 -4.96 -8.18
N ALA A 523 26.73 -5.53 -8.21
CA ALA A 523 26.30 -6.54 -7.23
C ALA A 523 27.08 -7.85 -7.32
N ALA A 524 27.51 -8.26 -8.52
CA ALA A 524 28.32 -9.46 -8.71
C ALA A 524 29.73 -9.36 -8.08
N GLU A 525 30.28 -8.15 -8.01
CA GLU A 525 31.60 -7.85 -7.44
C GLU A 525 31.53 -7.45 -5.96
N ARG A 526 30.32 -7.26 -5.41
CA ARG A 526 30.13 -6.74 -4.06
C ARG A 526 30.27 -7.83 -3.01
N ASP A 527 31.11 -7.59 -2.03
CA ASP A 527 31.15 -8.39 -0.80
C ASP A 527 30.07 -7.85 0.16
N TYR A 528 28.96 -8.56 0.21
CA TYR A 528 27.82 -8.17 1.05
C TYR A 528 28.11 -8.50 2.51
N PRO A 529 27.99 -7.51 3.42
CA PRO A 529 28.10 -7.78 4.85
C PRO A 529 27.11 -8.86 5.28
N GLN A 530 27.59 -9.80 6.10
CA GLN A 530 26.68 -10.79 6.67
C GLN A 530 25.92 -10.18 7.86
N PRO A 531 24.61 -10.45 8.00
CA PRO A 531 23.85 -10.03 9.18
C PRO A 531 24.50 -10.55 10.47
N THR A 532 24.51 -9.71 11.51
CA THR A 532 25.10 -10.06 12.80
C THR A 532 24.30 -11.12 13.56
N ALA A 533 22.98 -11.13 13.39
CA ALA A 533 22.09 -12.12 13.98
C ALA A 533 21.66 -13.17 12.94
N PRO A 534 21.51 -14.44 13.32
CA PRO A 534 21.04 -15.50 12.42
C PRO A 534 19.54 -15.36 12.07
N ASP A 535 18.75 -14.80 12.97
CA ASP A 535 17.29 -14.70 12.89
C ASP A 535 16.83 -13.25 13.04
N LEU A 536 15.60 -12.95 12.61
CA LEU A 536 14.92 -11.70 12.97
C LEU A 536 14.67 -11.67 14.49
N ASP A 537 14.81 -10.51 15.09
CA ASP A 537 14.60 -10.30 16.52
C ASP A 537 13.10 -10.16 16.88
N ALA A 538 12.30 -11.12 16.44
CA ALA A 538 10.86 -11.18 16.64
C ALA A 538 10.37 -12.59 16.97
N THR A 539 9.21 -12.69 17.62
CA THR A 539 8.48 -13.95 17.76
C THR A 539 7.41 -14.01 16.66
N ILE A 540 7.56 -14.95 15.71
CA ILE A 540 6.73 -15.02 14.52
C ILE A 540 5.90 -16.30 14.52
N ARG A 541 4.59 -16.18 14.24
CA ARG A 541 3.65 -17.27 14.05
C ARG A 541 2.93 -17.12 12.70
N ILE A 542 2.98 -18.16 11.89
CA ILE A 542 2.26 -18.22 10.62
C ILE A 542 1.02 -19.08 10.81
N VAL A 543 -0.15 -18.53 10.50
CA VAL A 543 -1.43 -19.23 10.67
C VAL A 543 -2.20 -19.32 9.35
N HIS A 544 -3.10 -20.30 9.26
CA HIS A 544 -4.13 -20.37 8.23
C HIS A 544 -5.49 -20.50 8.93
N GLY A 545 -6.14 -19.36 9.15
CA GLY A 545 -7.28 -19.29 10.06
C GLY A 545 -6.87 -19.59 11.50
N THR A 546 -7.36 -20.69 12.04
CA THR A 546 -7.02 -21.15 13.41
C THR A 546 -5.87 -22.17 13.45
N GLU A 547 -5.44 -22.68 12.29
CA GLU A 547 -4.34 -23.64 12.19
C GLU A 547 -3.00 -22.91 12.28
N LEU A 548 -2.13 -23.27 13.24
CA LEU A 548 -0.73 -22.86 13.26
C LEU A 548 0.04 -23.73 12.27
N ILE A 549 0.65 -23.12 11.25
CA ILE A 549 1.36 -23.83 10.18
C ILE A 549 2.87 -23.75 10.27
N ALA A 550 3.40 -22.69 10.89
CA ALA A 550 4.83 -22.53 11.15
C ALA A 550 5.07 -21.50 12.26
N ASP A 551 6.18 -21.61 12.97
CA ASP A 551 6.67 -20.59 13.89
C ASP A 551 8.22 -20.61 13.95
N ASN A 552 8.80 -19.53 14.51
CA ASN A 552 10.26 -19.38 14.59
C ASN A 552 10.85 -19.71 15.98
N ARG A 553 10.17 -20.54 16.79
CA ARG A 553 10.68 -20.94 18.13
C ARG A 553 12.06 -21.60 18.08
N ASP A 554 12.34 -22.36 17.03
CA ASP A 554 13.65 -22.99 16.85
C ASP A 554 14.61 -22.07 16.07
N SER A 555 14.15 -21.50 14.94
CA SER A 555 14.86 -20.51 14.11
C SER A 555 13.94 -20.03 12.98
N ASP A 556 14.28 -18.89 12.37
CA ASP A 556 13.60 -18.42 11.16
C ASP A 556 13.78 -19.41 9.99
N HIS A 557 14.93 -20.05 9.90
CA HIS A 557 15.17 -21.08 8.88
C HIS A 557 14.21 -22.27 9.03
N ALA A 558 14.03 -22.77 10.25
CA ALA A 558 13.10 -23.86 10.52
C ALA A 558 11.64 -23.47 10.20
N MET A 559 11.23 -22.25 10.59
CA MET A 559 9.92 -21.67 10.24
C MET A 559 9.70 -21.64 8.73
N CYS A 560 10.67 -21.11 7.97
CA CYS A 560 10.57 -21.03 6.50
C CYS A 560 10.43 -22.42 5.87
N GLN A 561 11.17 -23.43 6.38
CA GLN A 561 11.05 -24.80 5.91
C GLN A 561 9.69 -25.45 6.26
N GLN A 562 9.15 -25.15 7.45
CA GLN A 562 7.81 -25.63 7.84
C GLN A 562 6.75 -25.05 6.90
N PHE A 563 6.81 -23.73 6.65
CA PHE A 563 5.90 -23.03 5.74
C PHE A 563 6.00 -23.59 4.31
N GLU A 564 7.22 -23.76 3.78
CA GLU A 564 7.44 -24.30 2.43
C GLU A 564 6.84 -25.71 2.28
N ARG A 565 7.07 -26.61 3.26
CA ARG A 565 6.50 -27.96 3.24
C ARG A 565 4.97 -27.93 3.30
N TRP A 566 4.40 -27.07 4.14
CA TRP A 566 2.94 -26.96 4.30
C TRP A 566 2.28 -26.44 3.01
N VAL A 567 2.83 -25.41 2.39
CA VAL A 567 2.34 -24.86 1.12
C VAL A 567 2.50 -25.90 0.00
N GLY A 568 3.66 -26.52 -0.14
CA GLY A 568 3.92 -27.52 -1.18
C GLY A 568 3.04 -28.76 -1.12
N ALA A 569 2.59 -29.13 0.09
CA ALA A 569 1.67 -30.25 0.28
C ALA A 569 0.23 -29.94 -0.16
N ARG A 570 -0.18 -28.67 -0.10
CA ARG A 570 -1.56 -28.23 -0.40
C ARG A 570 -1.75 -27.62 -1.79
N TYR A 571 -0.71 -27.00 -2.29
CA TYR A 571 -0.68 -26.31 -3.57
C TYR A 571 0.44 -26.89 -4.43
N PRO A 572 0.23 -28.04 -5.09
CA PRO A 572 1.23 -28.59 -6.00
C PRO A 572 1.54 -27.57 -7.09
N ALA A 573 2.82 -27.44 -7.42
CA ALA A 573 3.24 -26.53 -8.48
C ALA A 573 2.42 -26.79 -9.75
N PRO A 574 2.00 -25.75 -10.49
CA PRO A 574 1.35 -25.95 -11.77
C PRO A 574 2.21 -26.87 -12.64
N VAL A 575 1.58 -27.87 -13.23
CA VAL A 575 2.28 -28.76 -14.17
C VAL A 575 2.76 -27.88 -15.32
N GLN A 576 4.09 -27.74 -15.44
CA GLN A 576 4.76 -26.92 -16.45
C GLN A 576 4.63 -27.52 -17.84
#